data_387e62d51555206e5b25227526b27a1b
#
_entry.id   387e62d51555206e5b25227526b27a1b
#
_cell.length_a   1.000
_cell.length_b   1.000
_cell.length_c   1.000
_cell.angle_alpha   90.00
_cell.angle_beta   90.00
_cell.angle_gamma   90.00
#
_symmetry.space_group_name_H-M   'P 1'
#
loop_
_entity.id
_entity.type
_entity.pdbx_description
1 polymer ?
#
loop_
_entity_poly.entity_id
_entity_poly.type
_entity_poly.pdbx_seq_one_letter_code
_entity_poly.pdbx_strand_id
1 'polypeptide(L)'
;QEFLASHVLLANGTEAVLQANGEPYWGGEILGGRAQWEADETETVNAAHENRGLFRVWSIPALADRVMHSPFTESAIAARAIWDPLDNFAARCEPEGMPRIMINPHPFEFVDRGVTILLRVELYDQVRTIHMPGSEVEVVPASPLGYSVGHWEGNTLVVETTKINWAYFDNIGTPQSDFVEMIERFTLSDDQSHLNYRLTITDPVTFTEPATIMGHWLALGEEITPFACEVY
;
A
#
# COMPACT_ATOMS: atom_id res chain seq x y z
N GLN A 1 31.02 -7.54 -6.07
CA GLN A 1 31.23 -6.56 -4.97
C GLN A 1 29.97 -6.58 -4.15
N GLU A 2 30.04 -7.12 -2.94
CA GLU A 2 28.92 -7.13 -1.98
C GLU A 2 28.58 -5.69 -1.61
N PHE A 3 27.41 -5.24 -2.00
CA PHE A 3 26.80 -4.06 -1.40
C PHE A 3 26.31 -4.44 0.00
N LEU A 4 27.17 -4.27 0.98
CA LEU A 4 26.76 -4.27 2.38
C LEU A 4 26.03 -2.93 2.62
N ALA A 5 24.71 -2.96 2.48
CA ALA A 5 23.87 -1.87 2.96
C ALA A 5 23.96 -1.88 4.49
N SER A 6 24.66 -0.93 5.07
CA SER A 6 24.68 -0.73 6.52
C SER A 6 23.42 0.05 6.92
N HIS A 7 22.65 -0.52 7.82
CA HIS A 7 21.51 0.14 8.44
C HIS A 7 22.00 0.96 9.63
N VAL A 8 21.57 2.20 9.71
CA VAL A 8 21.85 3.09 10.85
C VAL A 8 20.54 3.56 11.46
N LEU A 9 20.45 3.44 12.78
CA LEU A 9 19.35 3.99 13.54
C LEU A 9 19.54 5.51 13.66
N LEU A 10 18.64 6.28 13.09
CA LEU A 10 18.65 7.73 13.21
C LEU A 10 18.20 8.15 14.62
N ALA A 11 18.59 9.37 15.04
CA ALA A 11 18.29 9.89 16.38
C ALA A 11 16.78 9.96 16.70
N ASN A 12 15.92 9.90 15.70
CA ASN A 12 14.45 9.84 15.82
C ASN A 12 13.91 8.40 15.87
N GLY A 13 14.77 7.37 15.91
CA GLY A 13 14.36 5.96 15.93
C GLY A 13 14.01 5.36 14.57
N THR A 14 14.25 6.07 13.47
CA THR A 14 14.02 5.57 12.11
C THR A 14 15.27 4.87 11.60
N GLU A 15 15.12 3.69 11.00
CA GLU A 15 16.22 2.98 10.34
C GLU A 15 16.44 3.55 8.93
N ALA A 16 17.71 3.90 8.61
CA ALA A 16 18.08 4.36 7.28
C ALA A 16 19.15 3.44 6.66
N VAL A 17 19.04 3.21 5.36
CA VAL A 17 20.05 2.51 4.58
C VAL A 17 21.13 3.52 4.15
N LEU A 18 22.39 3.24 4.44
CA LEU A 18 23.50 4.10 4.05
C LEU A 18 23.93 3.80 2.61
N GLN A 19 24.21 4.85 1.85
CA GLN A 19 24.91 4.74 0.57
C GLN A 19 26.39 4.33 0.78
N ALA A 20 27.05 3.91 -0.28
CA ALA A 20 28.45 3.52 -0.25
C ALA A 20 29.40 4.65 0.22
N ASN A 21 28.98 5.91 0.18
CA ASN A 21 29.67 7.09 0.68
C ASN A 21 29.44 7.36 2.18
N GLY A 22 28.64 6.50 2.86
CA GLY A 22 28.29 6.65 4.27
C GLY A 22 27.16 7.62 4.57
N GLU A 23 26.56 8.22 3.54
CA GLU A 23 25.37 9.05 3.70
C GLU A 23 24.08 8.21 3.61
N PRO A 24 23.02 8.54 4.34
CA PRO A 24 21.76 7.85 4.22
C PRO A 24 21.24 7.90 2.78
N TYR A 25 20.86 6.77 2.21
CA TYR A 25 20.35 6.68 0.83
C TYR A 25 19.14 7.61 0.58
N TRP A 26 18.48 7.95 1.67
CA TRP A 26 17.36 8.88 1.70
C TRP A 26 17.61 10.07 2.64
N GLY A 27 18.85 10.28 3.06
CA GLY A 27 19.10 11.03 4.28
C GLY A 27 19.07 12.53 4.18
N GLY A 28 19.56 13.12 3.13
CA GLY A 28 19.61 14.58 3.05
C GLY A 28 18.38 15.17 2.38
N GLU A 29 18.01 14.62 1.24
CA GLU A 29 16.90 15.12 0.45
C GLU A 29 15.54 14.67 0.98
N ILE A 30 15.45 13.46 1.54
CA ILE A 30 14.21 12.99 2.18
C ILE A 30 14.03 13.52 3.59
N LEU A 31 15.07 13.84 4.34
CA LEU A 31 14.88 14.61 5.58
C LEU A 31 14.48 16.06 5.29
N GLY A 32 14.99 16.65 4.21
CA GLY A 32 14.43 17.88 3.64
C GLY A 32 13.00 17.68 3.12
N GLY A 33 12.74 16.58 2.43
CA GLY A 33 11.43 16.13 2.00
C GLY A 33 10.51 15.77 3.16
N ARG A 34 11.03 15.27 4.27
CA ARG A 34 10.23 14.97 5.47
C ARG A 34 9.83 16.23 6.23
N ALA A 35 10.69 17.23 6.30
CA ALA A 35 10.31 18.53 6.87
C ALA A 35 9.28 19.24 5.99
N GLN A 36 9.39 19.11 4.68
CA GLN A 36 8.39 19.59 3.72
C GLN A 36 7.11 18.78 3.81
N TRP A 37 7.21 17.47 3.93
CA TRP A 37 6.11 16.56 4.17
C TRP A 37 5.36 16.87 5.47
N GLU A 38 6.05 17.13 6.59
CA GLU A 38 5.42 17.50 7.85
C GLU A 38 4.71 18.86 7.77
N ALA A 39 5.21 19.80 6.96
CA ALA A 39 4.53 21.07 6.67
C ALA A 39 3.30 20.86 5.77
N ASP A 40 3.43 20.05 4.73
CA ASP A 40 2.36 19.68 3.81
C ASP A 40 1.28 18.86 4.53
N GLU A 41 1.67 18.02 5.51
CA GLU A 41 0.77 17.23 6.35
C GLU A 41 -0.20 18.13 7.12
N THR A 42 0.31 19.20 7.73
CA THR A 42 -0.53 20.15 8.46
C THR A 42 -1.48 20.91 7.53
N GLU A 43 -1.01 21.29 6.35
CA GLU A 43 -1.82 21.99 5.35
C GLU A 43 -2.87 21.03 4.76
N THR A 44 -2.50 19.79 4.44
CA THR A 44 -3.39 18.74 3.96
C THR A 44 -4.51 18.46 4.96
N VAL A 45 -4.18 18.29 6.25
CA VAL A 45 -5.17 18.08 7.32
C VAL A 45 -6.11 19.26 7.45
N ASN A 46 -5.61 20.49 7.37
CA ASN A 46 -6.44 21.70 7.44
C ASN A 46 -7.41 21.81 6.25
N ALA A 47 -6.94 21.58 5.03
CA ALA A 47 -7.79 21.57 3.84
C ALA A 47 -8.85 20.47 3.87
N ALA A 48 -8.51 19.30 4.45
CA ALA A 48 -9.39 18.16 4.56
C ALA A 48 -10.57 18.36 5.54
N HIS A 49 -10.52 19.35 6.42
CA HIS A 49 -11.66 19.65 7.31
C HIS A 49 -12.93 20.05 6.56
N GLU A 50 -12.83 20.49 5.33
CA GLU A 50 -13.98 20.79 4.45
C GLU A 50 -14.62 19.53 3.87
N ASN A 51 -13.84 18.46 3.69
CA ASN A 51 -14.26 17.15 3.19
C ASN A 51 -14.29 16.12 4.33
N ARG A 52 -15.45 15.54 4.63
CA ARG A 52 -15.63 14.62 5.75
C ARG A 52 -16.00 13.21 5.30
N GLY A 53 -15.63 12.21 6.11
CA GLY A 53 -15.93 10.80 5.85
C GLY A 53 -14.85 10.09 5.05
N LEU A 54 -15.12 8.85 4.64
CA LEU A 54 -14.19 8.01 3.89
C LEU A 54 -14.06 8.44 2.42
N PHE A 55 -15.13 8.97 1.84
CA PHE A 55 -15.26 9.23 0.39
C PHE A 55 -14.59 10.55 0.01
N ARG A 56 -13.28 10.52 -0.04
CA ARG A 56 -12.40 11.64 -0.40
C ARG A 56 -11.05 11.11 -0.86
N VAL A 57 -10.17 12.02 -1.26
CA VAL A 57 -8.77 11.72 -1.58
C VAL A 57 -7.95 11.59 -0.29
N TRP A 58 -7.12 10.58 -0.25
CA TRP A 58 -6.18 10.27 0.82
C TRP A 58 -4.75 10.36 0.32
N SER A 59 -3.86 10.86 1.16
CA SER A 59 -2.45 11.10 0.86
C SER A 59 -1.62 9.81 0.81
N ILE A 60 -0.33 9.97 0.62
CA ILE A 60 0.66 8.89 0.70
C ILE A 60 0.61 8.20 2.06
N PRO A 61 0.63 6.86 2.10
CA PRO A 61 0.52 6.11 3.34
C PRO A 61 1.78 6.25 4.22
N ALA A 62 1.58 6.49 5.51
CA ALA A 62 2.60 6.33 6.53
C ALA A 62 2.51 4.91 7.10
N LEU A 63 3.34 3.99 6.61
CA LEU A 63 3.34 2.59 7.03
C LEU A 63 4.24 2.38 8.25
N ALA A 64 3.66 1.86 9.32
CA ALA A 64 4.36 1.56 10.57
C ALA A 64 5.10 0.22 10.52
N ASP A 65 4.59 -0.76 9.77
CA ASP A 65 5.14 -2.09 9.64
C ASP A 65 4.98 -2.61 8.20
N ARG A 66 5.84 -3.53 7.79
CA ARG A 66 5.89 -4.02 6.42
C ARG A 66 5.99 -5.54 6.37
N VAL A 67 5.46 -6.11 5.31
CA VAL A 67 5.51 -7.56 5.02
C VAL A 67 6.92 -8.14 5.07
N MET A 68 7.94 -7.38 4.73
CA MET A 68 9.33 -7.84 4.74
C MET A 68 9.86 -8.28 6.11
N HIS A 69 9.20 -7.91 7.19
CA HIS A 69 9.51 -8.35 8.56
C HIS A 69 8.69 -9.56 9.01
N SER A 70 7.88 -10.11 8.11
CA SER A 70 7.04 -11.27 8.41
C SER A 70 7.85 -12.57 8.38
N PRO A 71 7.42 -13.59 9.13
CA PRO A 71 8.10 -14.89 9.18
C PRO A 71 7.89 -15.65 7.87
N PHE A 72 8.89 -15.60 7.00
CA PHE A 72 8.86 -16.27 5.72
C PHE A 72 9.09 -17.77 5.82
N THR A 73 8.49 -18.51 4.89
CA THR A 73 8.87 -19.91 4.64
C THR A 73 10.25 -19.99 4.00
N GLU A 74 10.89 -21.17 4.08
CA GLU A 74 12.18 -21.41 3.42
C GLU A 74 12.11 -21.20 1.89
N SER A 75 10.98 -21.57 1.27
CA SER A 75 10.75 -21.36 -0.17
C SER A 75 10.67 -19.88 -0.52
N ALA A 76 10.02 -19.06 0.28
CA ALA A 76 9.94 -17.62 0.06
C ALA A 76 11.31 -16.95 0.23
N ILE A 77 12.10 -17.36 1.22
CA ILE A 77 13.47 -16.87 1.42
C ILE A 77 14.33 -17.20 0.20
N ALA A 78 14.25 -18.44 -0.31
CA ALA A 78 15.00 -18.87 -1.48
C ALA A 78 14.59 -18.09 -2.76
N ALA A 79 13.29 -17.86 -2.96
CA ALA A 79 12.78 -17.09 -4.09
C ALA A 79 13.26 -15.61 -4.06
N ARG A 80 13.22 -14.98 -2.90
CA ARG A 80 13.74 -13.61 -2.73
C ARG A 80 15.24 -13.50 -3.01
N ALA A 81 16.01 -14.51 -2.65
CA ALA A 81 17.47 -14.51 -2.81
C ALA A 81 17.92 -14.52 -4.29
N ILE A 82 17.08 -14.97 -5.20
CA ILE A 82 17.37 -15.04 -6.65
C ILE A 82 16.62 -13.99 -7.49
N TRP A 83 15.84 -13.12 -6.84
CA TRP A 83 15.07 -12.10 -7.53
C TRP A 83 15.99 -11.04 -8.15
N ASP A 84 15.68 -10.65 -9.39
CA ASP A 84 16.42 -9.61 -10.11
C ASP A 84 15.64 -8.27 -9.99
N PRO A 85 16.26 -7.17 -9.52
CA PRO A 85 15.63 -5.85 -9.50
C PRO A 85 15.08 -5.38 -10.86
N LEU A 86 15.59 -5.90 -11.97
CA LEU A 86 15.05 -5.61 -13.31
C LEU A 86 13.69 -6.27 -13.56
N ASP A 87 13.30 -7.25 -12.73
CA ASP A 87 11.97 -7.85 -12.76
C ASP A 87 10.90 -7.00 -12.07
N ASN A 88 11.29 -5.85 -11.50
CA ASN A 88 10.35 -4.93 -10.88
C ASN A 88 9.39 -4.34 -11.93
N PHE A 89 8.10 -4.55 -11.74
CA PHE A 89 7.02 -4.06 -12.63
C PHE A 89 7.05 -2.54 -12.80
N ALA A 90 7.33 -1.79 -11.75
CA ALA A 90 7.42 -0.34 -11.80
C ALA A 90 8.49 0.16 -12.79
N ALA A 91 9.59 -0.57 -12.95
CA ALA A 91 10.65 -0.23 -13.92
C ALA A 91 10.19 -0.36 -15.40
N ARG A 92 9.11 -1.10 -15.64
CA ARG A 92 8.53 -1.32 -16.97
C ARG A 92 7.20 -0.60 -17.19
N CYS A 93 6.81 0.30 -16.28
CA CYS A 93 5.50 0.96 -16.29
C CYS A 93 4.32 -0.04 -16.32
N GLU A 94 4.46 -1.18 -15.69
CA GLU A 94 3.40 -2.16 -15.57
C GLU A 94 2.59 -1.92 -14.30
N PRO A 95 1.24 -1.87 -14.38
CA PRO A 95 0.39 -1.68 -13.22
C PRO A 95 0.61 -2.75 -12.15
N GLU A 96 0.69 -2.32 -10.90
CA GLU A 96 0.87 -3.22 -9.76
C GLU A 96 -0.47 -3.82 -9.29
N GLY A 97 -0.41 -5.00 -8.66
CA GLY A 97 -1.55 -5.65 -8.03
C GLY A 97 -1.60 -5.46 -6.52
N MET A 98 -2.53 -6.20 -5.87
CA MET A 98 -2.63 -6.24 -4.42
C MET A 98 -1.47 -7.05 -3.80
N PRO A 99 -0.90 -6.63 -2.66
CA PRO A 99 -1.25 -5.43 -1.88
C PRO A 99 -0.50 -4.15 -2.30
N ARG A 100 0.34 -4.23 -3.33
CA ARG A 100 1.26 -3.15 -3.74
C ARG A 100 0.55 -1.84 -3.99
N ILE A 101 -0.64 -1.86 -4.60
CA ILE A 101 -1.41 -0.63 -4.85
C ILE A 101 -1.80 0.13 -3.58
N MET A 102 -1.80 -0.54 -2.42
CA MET A 102 -2.16 0.07 -1.13
C MET A 102 -0.94 0.61 -0.36
N ILE A 103 0.27 0.29 -0.82
CA ILE A 103 1.52 0.67 -0.15
C ILE A 103 2.46 1.47 -1.06
N ASN A 104 1.96 1.92 -2.21
CA ASN A 104 2.68 2.80 -3.12
C ASN A 104 2.64 4.27 -2.63
N PRO A 105 3.53 5.15 -3.13
CA PRO A 105 3.63 6.54 -2.71
C PRO A 105 2.66 7.48 -3.48
N HIS A 106 1.50 7.01 -3.90
CA HIS A 106 0.52 7.81 -4.64
C HIS A 106 -0.79 7.93 -3.88
N PRO A 107 -1.51 9.04 -4.01
CA PRO A 107 -2.82 9.22 -3.42
C PRO A 107 -3.86 8.28 -4.02
N PHE A 108 -4.93 8.09 -3.26
CA PHE A 108 -6.09 7.35 -3.74
C PHE A 108 -7.39 7.97 -3.22
N GLU A 109 -8.50 7.58 -3.83
CA GLU A 109 -9.83 8.09 -3.53
C GLU A 109 -10.83 6.94 -3.36
N PHE A 110 -11.68 7.03 -2.33
CA PHE A 110 -12.87 6.20 -2.26
C PHE A 110 -14.07 6.93 -2.85
N VAL A 111 -14.78 6.27 -3.77
CA VAL A 111 -15.99 6.79 -4.41
C VAL A 111 -17.17 5.86 -4.12
N ASP A 112 -18.20 6.38 -3.47
CA ASP A 112 -19.44 5.65 -3.21
C ASP A 112 -20.26 5.48 -4.51
N ARG A 113 -20.66 4.24 -4.79
CA ARG A 113 -21.55 3.87 -5.90
C ARG A 113 -22.77 3.07 -5.41
N GLY A 114 -23.13 3.22 -4.15
CA GLY A 114 -24.24 2.51 -3.52
C GLY A 114 -23.87 1.08 -3.13
N VAL A 115 -24.12 0.10 -3.99
CA VAL A 115 -23.78 -1.32 -3.73
C VAL A 115 -22.33 -1.68 -4.04
N THR A 116 -21.54 -0.72 -4.50
CA THR A 116 -20.10 -0.85 -4.68
C THR A 116 -19.38 0.40 -4.21
N ILE A 117 -18.14 0.24 -3.78
CA ILE A 117 -17.21 1.33 -3.54
C ILE A 117 -16.07 1.18 -4.53
N LEU A 118 -15.75 2.25 -5.26
CA LEU A 118 -14.57 2.28 -6.10
C LEU A 118 -13.40 2.85 -5.30
N LEU A 119 -12.30 2.13 -5.28
CA LEU A 119 -11.00 2.65 -4.83
C LEU A 119 -10.21 3.02 -6.07
N ARG A 120 -10.09 4.33 -6.33
CA ARG A 120 -9.31 4.89 -7.43
C ARG A 120 -7.92 5.21 -6.92
N VAL A 121 -6.89 4.69 -7.55
CA VAL A 121 -5.48 4.92 -7.19
C VAL A 121 -4.83 5.71 -8.30
N GLU A 122 -4.15 6.80 -7.98
CA GLU A 122 -3.46 7.63 -8.97
C GLU A 122 -2.44 6.82 -9.77
N LEU A 123 -1.65 5.98 -9.09
CA LEU A 123 -0.66 5.13 -9.75
C LEU A 123 -1.30 4.25 -10.84
N TYR A 124 -0.91 4.49 -12.09
CA TYR A 124 -1.43 3.82 -13.30
C TYR A 124 -2.95 3.96 -13.51
N ASP A 125 -3.59 4.99 -12.95
CA ASP A 125 -5.04 5.21 -13.03
C ASP A 125 -5.88 3.98 -12.66
N GLN A 126 -5.39 3.20 -11.69
CA GLN A 126 -6.02 1.93 -11.34
C GLN A 126 -7.34 2.14 -10.59
N VAL A 127 -8.30 1.26 -10.87
CA VAL A 127 -9.60 1.25 -10.17
C VAL A 127 -9.88 -0.14 -9.64
N ARG A 128 -10.03 -0.25 -8.32
CA ARG A 128 -10.44 -1.46 -7.62
C ARG A 128 -11.89 -1.35 -7.19
N THR A 129 -12.70 -2.34 -7.51
CA THR A 129 -14.10 -2.40 -7.09
C THR A 129 -14.23 -3.21 -5.81
N ILE A 130 -14.86 -2.63 -4.79
CA ILE A 130 -15.23 -3.29 -3.54
C ILE A 130 -16.74 -3.52 -3.60
N HIS A 131 -17.17 -4.78 -3.59
CA HIS A 131 -18.57 -5.18 -3.63
C HIS A 131 -19.17 -5.11 -2.22
N MET A 132 -20.19 -4.29 -2.03
CA MET A 132 -20.87 -4.12 -0.75
C MET A 132 -22.10 -5.06 -0.67
N PRO A 133 -22.70 -5.27 0.53
CA PRO A 133 -23.91 -6.07 0.66
C PRO A 133 -25.00 -5.60 -0.28
N GLY A 134 -25.56 -6.53 -1.04
CA GLY A 134 -26.58 -6.25 -2.06
C GLY A 134 -26.05 -6.11 -3.49
N SER A 135 -24.72 -6.13 -3.69
CA SER A 135 -24.17 -6.24 -5.05
C SER A 135 -24.44 -7.64 -5.63
N GLU A 136 -24.69 -7.70 -6.93
CA GLU A 136 -24.76 -8.99 -7.63
C GLU A 136 -23.36 -9.62 -7.68
N VAL A 137 -23.27 -10.89 -7.28
CA VAL A 137 -22.01 -11.64 -7.31
C VAL A 137 -21.90 -12.32 -8.66
N GLU A 138 -21.07 -11.80 -9.52
CA GLU A 138 -20.68 -12.49 -10.74
C GLU A 138 -19.47 -13.43 -10.48
N VAL A 139 -19.38 -14.50 -11.27
CA VAL A 139 -18.16 -15.32 -11.28
C VAL A 139 -17.09 -14.56 -12.03
N VAL A 140 -16.21 -13.90 -11.27
CA VAL A 140 -15.08 -13.14 -11.85
C VAL A 140 -13.83 -14.00 -11.89
N PRO A 141 -13.01 -13.89 -12.95
CA PRO A 141 -11.68 -14.51 -13.00
C PRO A 141 -10.74 -13.87 -11.98
N ALA A 142 -9.64 -14.54 -11.68
CA ALA A 142 -8.56 -13.94 -10.91
C ALA A 142 -7.95 -12.75 -11.67
N SER A 143 -7.55 -11.72 -10.93
CA SER A 143 -6.98 -10.50 -11.48
C SER A 143 -5.87 -9.95 -10.58
N PRO A 144 -5.00 -9.04 -11.04
CA PRO A 144 -4.00 -8.42 -10.18
C PRO A 144 -4.58 -7.73 -8.94
N LEU A 145 -5.77 -7.14 -9.05
CA LEU A 145 -6.46 -6.47 -7.93
C LEU A 145 -7.36 -7.40 -7.11
N GLY A 146 -7.54 -8.64 -7.56
CA GLY A 146 -8.38 -9.63 -6.92
C GLY A 146 -9.88 -9.34 -7.03
N TYR A 147 -10.66 -10.05 -6.22
CA TYR A 147 -12.08 -9.82 -6.00
C TYR A 147 -12.30 -9.40 -4.55
N SER A 148 -12.84 -8.21 -4.36
CA SER A 148 -12.98 -7.57 -3.06
C SER A 148 -14.43 -7.46 -2.64
N VAL A 149 -14.73 -7.95 -1.43
CA VAL A 149 -16.06 -7.84 -0.79
C VAL A 149 -15.91 -7.02 0.48
N GLY A 150 -16.74 -5.99 0.64
CA GLY A 150 -16.68 -5.08 1.78
C GLY A 150 -17.93 -5.12 2.63
N HIS A 151 -17.77 -4.76 3.90
CA HIS A 151 -18.88 -4.49 4.81
C HIS A 151 -18.46 -3.47 5.87
N TRP A 152 -19.43 -2.84 6.52
CA TRP A 152 -19.18 -1.88 7.58
C TRP A 152 -19.27 -2.52 8.97
N GLU A 153 -18.25 -2.27 9.80
CA GLU A 153 -18.26 -2.52 11.23
C GLU A 153 -18.15 -1.18 11.97
N GLY A 154 -19.27 -0.57 12.27
CA GLY A 154 -19.30 0.78 12.84
C GLY A 154 -18.70 1.81 11.87
N ASN A 155 -17.58 2.46 12.24
CA ASN A 155 -16.83 3.41 11.40
C ASN A 155 -15.68 2.78 10.61
N THR A 156 -15.59 1.45 10.60
CA THR A 156 -14.55 0.71 9.91
C THR A 156 -15.12 0.04 8.66
N LEU A 157 -14.55 0.32 7.50
CA LEU A 157 -14.76 -0.48 6.30
C LEU A 157 -13.82 -1.69 6.36
N VAL A 158 -14.40 -2.88 6.39
CA VAL A 158 -13.68 -4.15 6.30
C VAL A 158 -13.79 -4.68 4.89
N VAL A 159 -12.65 -5.07 4.29
CA VAL A 159 -12.59 -5.56 2.92
C VAL A 159 -11.85 -6.90 2.89
N GLU A 160 -12.50 -7.92 2.41
CA GLU A 160 -11.91 -9.23 2.14
C GLU A 160 -11.57 -9.34 0.65
N THR A 161 -10.33 -9.72 0.32
CA THR A 161 -9.88 -9.85 -1.07
C THR A 161 -9.30 -11.23 -1.32
N THR A 162 -9.83 -11.86 -2.34
CA THR A 162 -9.44 -13.19 -2.84
C THR A 162 -9.20 -13.13 -4.36
N LYS A 163 -8.85 -14.26 -4.98
CA LYS A 163 -8.62 -14.37 -6.43
C LYS A 163 -7.59 -13.37 -6.95
N ILE A 164 -6.57 -13.11 -6.17
CA ILE A 164 -5.48 -12.23 -6.58
C ILE A 164 -4.54 -13.05 -7.49
N ASN A 165 -4.30 -12.55 -8.70
CA ASN A 165 -3.31 -13.08 -9.63
C ASN A 165 -2.22 -12.03 -9.82
N TRP A 166 -1.33 -11.95 -8.85
CA TRP A 166 -0.20 -11.02 -8.81
C TRP A 166 1.03 -11.69 -8.22
N ALA A 167 2.21 -11.43 -8.75
CA ALA A 167 3.38 -12.27 -8.47
C ALA A 167 4.09 -11.97 -7.15
N TYR A 168 4.03 -10.71 -6.64
CA TYR A 168 4.88 -10.30 -5.52
C TYR A 168 4.14 -9.42 -4.51
N PHE A 169 4.50 -9.57 -3.22
CA PHE A 169 4.02 -8.69 -2.14
C PHE A 169 4.72 -7.33 -2.11
N ASP A 170 5.94 -7.27 -2.62
CA ASP A 170 6.82 -6.10 -2.54
C ASP A 170 7.67 -5.94 -3.81
N ASN A 171 8.55 -4.93 -3.81
CA ASN A 171 9.47 -4.62 -4.89
C ASN A 171 10.86 -5.26 -4.72
N ILE A 172 10.97 -6.25 -3.85
CA ILE A 172 12.21 -7.00 -3.57
C ILE A 172 12.02 -8.52 -3.74
N GLY A 173 10.97 -8.91 -4.47
CA GLY A 173 10.75 -10.29 -4.91
C GLY A 173 10.15 -11.22 -3.86
N THR A 174 9.44 -10.73 -2.86
CA THR A 174 8.67 -11.59 -1.96
C THR A 174 7.52 -12.21 -2.76
N PRO A 175 7.53 -13.54 -3.01
CA PRO A 175 6.55 -14.17 -3.88
C PRO A 175 5.16 -14.16 -3.27
N GLN A 176 4.14 -14.09 -4.10
CA GLN A 176 2.73 -14.24 -3.74
C GLN A 176 2.15 -15.45 -4.44
N SER A 177 1.42 -16.28 -3.71
CA SER A 177 0.80 -17.49 -4.27
C SER A 177 -0.68 -17.27 -4.63
N ASP A 178 -1.23 -18.21 -5.40
CA ASP A 178 -2.68 -18.22 -5.75
C ASP A 178 -3.59 -18.51 -4.53
N PHE A 179 -3.01 -18.86 -3.37
CA PHE A 179 -3.74 -19.11 -2.12
C PHE A 179 -3.83 -17.89 -1.22
N VAL A 180 -3.35 -16.76 -1.69
CA VAL A 180 -3.35 -15.53 -0.90
C VAL A 180 -4.77 -15.04 -0.62
N GLU A 181 -5.01 -14.71 0.64
CA GLU A 181 -6.21 -14.02 1.12
C GLU A 181 -5.81 -12.78 1.92
N MET A 182 -6.56 -11.70 1.75
CA MET A 182 -6.27 -10.43 2.40
C MET A 182 -7.51 -9.91 3.10
N ILE A 183 -7.32 -9.39 4.32
CA ILE A 183 -8.35 -8.66 5.06
C ILE A 183 -7.82 -7.28 5.38
N GLU A 184 -8.48 -6.27 4.88
CA GLU A 184 -8.17 -4.86 5.10
C GLU A 184 -9.20 -4.23 6.02
N ARG A 185 -8.73 -3.31 6.87
CA ARG A 185 -9.57 -2.52 7.76
C ARG A 185 -9.19 -1.06 7.61
N PHE A 186 -10.15 -0.26 7.17
CA PHE A 186 -10.03 1.17 7.01
C PHE A 186 -10.88 1.85 8.08
N THR A 187 -10.25 2.51 9.04
CA THR A 187 -10.93 3.12 10.19
C THR A 187 -10.62 4.60 10.25
N LEU A 188 -11.65 5.44 10.15
CA LEU A 188 -11.50 6.88 10.33
C LEU A 188 -11.09 7.19 11.77
N SER A 189 -10.19 8.15 11.98
CA SER A 189 -9.97 8.79 13.27
C SER A 189 -11.20 9.58 13.71
N ASP A 190 -11.32 9.88 15.00
CA ASP A 190 -12.47 10.59 15.55
C ASP A 190 -12.64 11.99 14.94
N ASP A 191 -11.53 12.67 14.65
CA ASP A 191 -11.49 13.98 13.98
C ASP A 191 -11.58 13.88 12.45
N GLN A 192 -11.56 12.65 11.91
CA GLN A 192 -11.60 12.33 10.48
C GLN A 192 -10.41 12.86 9.66
N SER A 193 -9.32 13.23 10.31
CA SER A 193 -8.10 13.69 9.63
C SER A 193 -7.22 12.54 9.11
N HIS A 194 -7.36 11.37 9.73
CA HIS A 194 -6.57 10.18 9.41
C HIS A 194 -7.48 9.01 9.02
N LEU A 195 -7.02 8.21 8.07
CA LEU A 195 -7.58 6.91 7.75
C LEU A 195 -6.59 5.83 8.21
N ASN A 196 -6.86 5.24 9.37
CA ASN A 196 -6.05 4.16 9.90
C ASN A 196 -6.26 2.89 9.06
N TYR A 197 -5.18 2.22 8.76
CA TYR A 197 -5.13 1.04 7.91
C TYR A 197 -4.49 -0.15 8.61
N ARG A 198 -5.12 -1.30 8.46
CA ARG A 198 -4.55 -2.58 8.83
C ARG A 198 -4.88 -3.59 7.75
N LEU A 199 -3.85 -4.17 7.16
CA LEU A 199 -3.95 -5.30 6.24
C LEU A 199 -3.39 -6.54 6.93
N THR A 200 -4.18 -7.62 6.93
CA THR A 200 -3.74 -8.97 7.31
C THR A 200 -3.68 -9.82 6.05
N ILE A 201 -2.55 -10.47 5.83
CA ILE A 201 -2.28 -11.31 4.67
C ILE A 201 -2.10 -12.75 5.15
N THR A 202 -2.86 -13.66 4.58
CA THR A 202 -2.69 -15.12 4.74
C THR A 202 -2.23 -15.70 3.42
N ASP A 203 -1.00 -16.19 3.39
CA ASP A 203 -0.42 -16.93 2.26
C ASP A 203 0.51 -18.02 2.81
N PRO A 204 0.02 -19.26 2.97
CA PRO A 204 0.77 -20.32 3.61
C PRO A 204 1.98 -20.81 2.80
N VAL A 205 2.09 -20.41 1.53
CA VAL A 205 3.27 -20.72 0.70
C VAL A 205 4.40 -19.75 1.01
N THR A 206 4.07 -18.50 1.33
CA THR A 206 5.04 -17.43 1.55
C THR A 206 5.32 -17.18 3.03
N PHE A 207 4.30 -17.22 3.89
CA PHE A 207 4.42 -16.93 5.32
C PHE A 207 4.11 -18.13 6.19
N THR A 208 4.84 -18.30 7.29
CA THR A 208 4.59 -19.36 8.28
C THR A 208 3.43 -19.02 9.23
N GLU A 209 3.07 -17.74 9.31
CA GLU A 209 1.90 -17.22 10.02
C GLU A 209 1.38 -15.96 9.29
N PRO A 210 0.15 -15.48 9.54
CA PRO A 210 -0.38 -14.31 8.86
C PRO A 210 0.50 -13.07 9.04
N ALA A 211 0.83 -12.41 7.94
CA ALA A 211 1.58 -11.16 7.92
C ALA A 211 0.63 -9.96 8.11
N THR A 212 1.14 -8.88 8.71
CA THR A 212 0.36 -7.67 8.94
C THR A 212 1.11 -6.44 8.46
N ILE A 213 0.40 -5.56 7.76
CA ILE A 213 0.84 -4.22 7.41
C ILE A 213 -0.08 -3.23 8.11
N MET A 214 0.49 -2.21 8.75
CA MET A 214 -0.26 -1.15 9.42
C MET A 214 0.27 0.21 9.03
N GLY A 215 -0.60 1.22 9.09
CA GLY A 215 -0.24 2.60 8.85
C GLY A 215 -1.46 3.49 8.87
N HIS A 216 -1.33 4.67 8.32
CA HIS A 216 -2.44 5.58 8.11
C HIS A 216 -2.17 6.49 6.91
N TRP A 217 -3.24 7.06 6.39
CA TRP A 217 -3.21 8.12 5.39
C TRP A 217 -3.84 9.38 5.96
N LEU A 218 -3.41 10.52 5.43
CA LEU A 218 -3.97 11.81 5.74
C LEU A 218 -5.02 12.21 4.70
N ALA A 219 -6.04 12.90 5.11
CA ALA A 219 -7.00 13.45 4.18
C ALA A 219 -6.35 14.51 3.28
N LEU A 220 -6.42 14.33 1.96
CA LEU A 220 -5.94 15.29 0.97
C LEU A 220 -7.11 16.15 0.49
N GLY A 221 -6.90 17.45 0.35
CA GLY A 221 -7.92 18.39 -0.11
C GLY A 221 -8.03 18.51 -1.62
N GLU A 222 -7.21 17.81 -2.39
CA GLU A 222 -7.10 17.90 -3.84
C GLU A 222 -7.70 16.68 -4.54
N GLU A 223 -7.93 16.80 -5.84
CA GLU A 223 -8.32 15.67 -6.69
C GLU A 223 -7.07 14.87 -7.11
N ILE A 224 -7.23 13.55 -7.33
CA ILE A 224 -6.17 12.75 -7.94
C ILE A 224 -5.99 13.13 -9.39
N THR A 225 -4.74 13.15 -9.86
CA THR A 225 -4.39 13.53 -11.23
C THR A 225 -4.16 12.28 -12.10
N PRO A 226 -4.31 12.39 -13.43
CA PRO A 226 -3.94 11.31 -14.33
C PRO A 226 -2.45 10.96 -14.20
N PHE A 227 -2.16 9.67 -14.12
CA PHE A 227 -0.80 9.16 -13.98
C PHE A 227 -0.11 9.04 -15.35
N ALA A 228 1.11 9.55 -15.45
CA ALA A 228 1.96 9.37 -16.62
C ALA A 228 3.23 8.63 -16.21
N CYS A 229 3.49 7.46 -16.80
CA CYS A 229 4.73 6.73 -16.62
C CYS A 229 5.61 6.86 -17.86
N GLU A 230 6.89 7.12 -17.66
CA GLU A 230 7.89 7.15 -18.72
C GLU A 230 8.92 6.04 -18.48
N VAL A 231 9.14 5.19 -19.47
CA VAL A 231 10.22 4.20 -19.46
C VAL A 231 11.49 4.87 -19.99
N TYR A 232 12.53 4.88 -19.18
CA TYR A 232 13.85 5.44 -19.53
C TYR A 232 14.79 4.38 -20.08
#